data_7723626a131c51a97dbe3cb1ba294cd3
#
_entry.id   7723626a131c51a97dbe3cb1ba294cd3
#
_cell.length_a   1.000
_cell.length_b   1.000
_cell.length_c   1.000
_cell.angle_alpha   90.00
_cell.angle_beta   90.00
_cell.angle_gamma   90.00
#
_symmetry.space_group_name_H-M   'P 1'
#
loop_
_entity.id
_entity.type
_entity.pdbx_description
1 polymer ?
#
loop_
_entity_poly.entity_id
_entity_poly.type
_entity_poly.pdbx_seq_one_letter_code
_entity_poly.pdbx_strand_id
1 'polypeptide(L)'
;FESLESYQAWDNNRKDIEAKSDKTPTIGLVLQRSHIVTGDDAHYVAVIQEMEYRGARVIPIFCGGLDFSKPVNEFFYDSIKKDIPIVDGVVSLTGFALVGGPARQDHPKAIDSLKKLNRPYMVALPLVFQTTQEWEESDLGLHPVQVALQIAIPELDGAIEPIVLSGRDDATGKAHTLQDRVDIIAERAIKWSTLRVKKREDKKLAITVFSFPPDKGNVGTAAYLNVFGSIFRVLKEMKNKGYKIDGLPSTSKELMEKVINNAEAMEGSPELNIAHKMSVKEYEEFTPYSSRLEENWGKPPGNLNSDGQNLLIYGKHFGNVFIGVQPTFGYEGDPMRLLYSRSASPHHGFAAYYTYVEKIWQADAVLHFG
;
A
#
# COMPACT_ATOMS: atom_id res chain seq x y z
N PHE A 1 -16.39 12.53 -23.94
CA PHE A 1 -15.42 12.67 -25.03
C PHE A 1 -15.38 11.39 -25.87
N GLU A 2 -15.29 11.52 -27.17
CA GLU A 2 -15.28 10.39 -28.12
C GLU A 2 -13.85 9.91 -28.43
N SER A 3 -12.84 10.74 -28.12
CA SER A 3 -11.44 10.39 -28.32
C SER A 3 -10.57 10.84 -27.14
N LEU A 4 -9.41 10.21 -27.03
CA LEU A 4 -8.39 10.56 -26.04
C LEU A 4 -7.85 11.98 -26.27
N GLU A 5 -7.65 12.37 -27.54
CA GLU A 5 -7.14 13.69 -27.91
C GLU A 5 -8.10 14.81 -27.49
N SER A 6 -9.40 14.61 -27.70
CA SER A 6 -10.42 15.59 -27.30
C SER A 6 -10.50 15.74 -25.79
N TYR A 7 -10.36 14.63 -25.04
CA TYR A 7 -10.26 14.65 -23.58
C TYR A 7 -9.00 15.38 -23.11
N GLN A 8 -7.84 15.03 -23.66
CA GLN A 8 -6.56 15.65 -23.28
C GLN A 8 -6.53 17.15 -23.62
N ALA A 9 -7.10 17.56 -24.77
CA ALA A 9 -7.22 18.97 -25.12
C ALA A 9 -8.09 19.74 -24.12
N TRP A 10 -9.19 19.16 -23.67
CA TRP A 10 -10.03 19.74 -22.61
C TRP A 10 -9.29 19.78 -21.26
N ASP A 11 -8.68 18.68 -20.83
CA ASP A 11 -7.97 18.56 -19.55
C ASP A 11 -6.79 19.56 -19.45
N ASN A 12 -6.04 19.74 -20.51
CA ASN A 12 -4.92 20.69 -20.56
C ASN A 12 -5.38 22.18 -20.52
N ASN A 13 -6.62 22.47 -20.88
CA ASN A 13 -7.20 23.80 -20.83
C ASN A 13 -7.98 24.09 -19.54
N ARG A 14 -8.06 23.15 -18.62
CA ARG A 14 -8.70 23.34 -17.31
C ARG A 14 -7.91 24.36 -16.48
N LYS A 15 -8.66 25.22 -15.78
CA LYS A 15 -8.11 26.28 -14.90
C LYS A 15 -8.33 25.97 -13.41
N ASP A 16 -9.08 24.93 -13.12
CA ASP A 16 -9.49 24.52 -11.77
C ASP A 16 -8.47 23.57 -11.11
N ILE A 17 -7.44 23.18 -11.83
CA ILE A 17 -6.35 22.33 -11.35
C ILE A 17 -5.00 22.96 -11.68
N GLU A 18 -3.99 22.65 -10.86
CA GLU A 18 -2.62 23.10 -11.11
C GLU A 18 -2.06 22.56 -12.42
N ALA A 19 -1.18 23.34 -13.05
CA ALA A 19 -0.54 22.94 -14.29
C ALA A 19 0.24 21.63 -14.12
N LYS A 20 -0.11 20.64 -14.92
CA LYS A 20 0.48 19.30 -14.89
C LYS A 20 1.84 19.29 -15.60
N SER A 21 2.85 18.68 -14.98
CA SER A 21 4.19 18.50 -15.58
C SER A 21 4.34 17.10 -16.17
N ASP A 22 5.42 16.88 -16.94
CA ASP A 22 5.77 15.54 -17.46
C ASP A 22 6.08 14.50 -16.35
N LYS A 23 6.30 14.97 -15.13
CA LYS A 23 6.53 14.11 -13.95
C LYS A 23 5.26 13.79 -13.19
N THR A 24 4.13 14.38 -13.58
CA THR A 24 2.82 14.14 -12.97
C THR A 24 2.39 12.70 -13.26
N PRO A 25 2.12 11.86 -12.24
CA PRO A 25 1.65 10.50 -12.49
C PRO A 25 0.28 10.53 -13.15
N THR A 26 0.09 9.66 -14.13
CA THR A 26 -1.18 9.52 -14.86
C THR A 26 -1.89 8.24 -14.41
N ILE A 27 -3.09 8.36 -13.90
CA ILE A 27 -3.90 7.24 -13.39
C ILE A 27 -5.10 7.03 -14.30
N GLY A 28 -5.21 5.80 -14.83
CA GLY A 28 -6.41 5.38 -15.55
C GLY A 28 -7.50 4.93 -14.58
N LEU A 29 -8.73 5.39 -14.77
CA LEU A 29 -9.90 4.90 -14.03
C LEU A 29 -10.82 4.11 -14.94
N VAL A 30 -11.20 2.92 -14.50
CA VAL A 30 -12.18 2.07 -15.20
C VAL A 30 -13.51 2.16 -14.46
N LEU A 31 -14.52 2.69 -15.12
CA LEU A 31 -15.81 3.04 -14.56
C LEU A 31 -16.95 2.22 -15.21
N GLN A 32 -18.05 2.04 -14.49
CA GLN A 32 -19.27 1.49 -15.06
C GLN A 32 -20.17 2.59 -15.64
N ARG A 33 -20.57 2.42 -16.89
CA ARG A 33 -21.46 3.36 -17.56
C ARG A 33 -22.81 3.52 -16.89
N SER A 34 -23.33 2.47 -16.26
CA SER A 34 -24.63 2.50 -15.58
C SER A 34 -24.72 3.59 -14.51
N HIS A 35 -23.70 3.73 -13.67
CA HIS A 35 -23.67 4.76 -12.63
C HIS A 35 -23.67 6.17 -13.21
N ILE A 36 -22.97 6.39 -14.33
CA ILE A 36 -22.93 7.69 -15.01
C ILE A 36 -24.30 8.04 -15.61
N VAL A 37 -24.97 7.07 -16.25
CA VAL A 37 -26.28 7.30 -16.88
C VAL A 37 -27.38 7.52 -15.84
N THR A 38 -27.31 6.87 -14.69
CA THR A 38 -28.30 7.02 -13.61
C THR A 38 -28.04 8.20 -12.68
N GLY A 39 -26.90 8.89 -12.83
CA GLY A 39 -26.48 9.97 -11.93
C GLY A 39 -26.08 9.49 -10.53
N ASP A 40 -25.69 8.23 -10.39
CA ASP A 40 -25.21 7.61 -9.14
C ASP A 40 -23.67 7.52 -9.15
N ASP A 41 -23.00 8.62 -9.56
CA ASP A 41 -21.58 8.69 -9.88
C ASP A 41 -20.75 9.51 -8.87
N ALA A 42 -21.34 9.91 -7.75
CA ALA A 42 -20.69 10.75 -6.73
C ALA A 42 -19.36 10.17 -6.25
N HIS A 43 -19.26 8.85 -6.07
CA HIS A 43 -18.04 8.17 -5.67
C HIS A 43 -16.95 8.20 -6.75
N TYR A 44 -17.31 8.24 -8.03
CA TYR A 44 -16.36 8.43 -9.14
C TYR A 44 -15.79 9.85 -9.14
N VAL A 45 -16.67 10.83 -8.97
CA VAL A 45 -16.29 12.25 -8.89
C VAL A 45 -15.36 12.48 -7.71
N ALA A 46 -15.67 11.92 -6.54
CA ALA A 46 -14.84 12.05 -5.34
C ALA A 46 -13.41 11.48 -5.56
N VAL A 47 -13.29 10.30 -6.16
CA VAL A 47 -11.99 9.69 -6.46
C VAL A 47 -11.19 10.53 -7.47
N ILE A 48 -11.83 11.02 -8.53
CA ILE A 48 -11.17 11.86 -9.53
C ILE A 48 -10.65 13.14 -8.88
N GLN A 49 -11.51 13.84 -8.14
CA GLN A 49 -11.16 15.11 -7.48
C GLN A 49 -10.03 14.93 -6.47
N GLU A 50 -10.06 13.87 -5.66
CA GLU A 50 -9.01 13.61 -4.68
C GLU A 50 -7.66 13.27 -5.34
N MET A 51 -7.66 12.46 -6.40
CA MET A 51 -6.44 12.17 -7.16
C MET A 51 -5.86 13.42 -7.81
N GLU A 52 -6.71 14.27 -8.38
CA GLU A 52 -6.28 15.55 -8.99
C GLU A 52 -5.79 16.55 -7.95
N TYR A 53 -6.46 16.65 -6.80
CA TYR A 53 -6.04 17.48 -5.67
C TYR A 53 -4.65 17.09 -5.17
N ARG A 54 -4.33 15.78 -5.16
CA ARG A 54 -3.00 15.27 -4.81
C ARG A 54 -1.98 15.36 -5.96
N GLY A 55 -2.33 16.00 -7.06
CA GLY A 55 -1.42 16.28 -8.17
C GLY A 55 -1.30 15.15 -9.20
N ALA A 56 -2.25 14.23 -9.30
CA ALA A 56 -2.26 13.25 -10.38
C ALA A 56 -3.03 13.77 -11.61
N ARG A 57 -2.70 13.22 -12.79
CA ARG A 57 -3.56 13.29 -13.97
C ARG A 57 -4.46 12.08 -13.99
N VAL A 58 -5.74 12.24 -14.30
CA VAL A 58 -6.72 11.15 -14.32
C VAL A 58 -7.26 10.98 -15.74
N ILE A 59 -7.35 9.73 -16.21
CA ILE A 59 -8.01 9.39 -17.49
C ILE A 59 -9.15 8.40 -17.16
N PRO A 60 -10.38 8.89 -17.03
CA PRO A 60 -11.53 8.03 -16.80
C PRO A 60 -12.04 7.41 -18.11
N ILE A 61 -12.27 6.09 -18.11
CA ILE A 61 -12.86 5.34 -19.21
C ILE A 61 -14.06 4.53 -18.73
N PHE A 62 -15.00 4.27 -19.63
CA PHE A 62 -16.13 3.40 -19.36
C PHE A 62 -16.59 2.66 -20.61
N CYS A 63 -17.31 1.57 -20.45
CA CYS A 63 -17.95 0.88 -21.56
C CYS A 63 -19.41 0.52 -21.28
N GLY A 64 -20.16 0.21 -22.32
CA GLY A 64 -21.58 -0.17 -22.22
C GLY A 64 -21.84 -1.63 -21.88
N GLY A 65 -20.78 -2.43 -21.71
CA GLY A 65 -20.85 -3.86 -21.37
C GLY A 65 -19.86 -4.22 -20.27
N LEU A 66 -19.55 -5.50 -20.16
CA LEU A 66 -18.64 -6.05 -19.14
C LEU A 66 -17.28 -6.46 -19.70
N ASP A 67 -16.87 -5.90 -20.84
CA ASP A 67 -15.56 -6.11 -21.44
C ASP A 67 -14.77 -4.80 -21.42
N PHE A 68 -14.14 -4.53 -20.29
CA PHE A 68 -13.35 -3.31 -20.07
C PHE A 68 -11.97 -3.36 -20.74
N SER A 69 -11.55 -4.53 -21.25
CA SER A 69 -10.28 -4.64 -21.99
C SER A 69 -10.29 -3.79 -23.28
N LYS A 70 -11.45 -3.60 -23.89
CA LYS A 70 -11.60 -2.78 -25.10
C LYS A 70 -11.22 -1.31 -24.84
N PRO A 71 -11.91 -0.57 -23.94
CA PRO A 71 -11.55 0.81 -23.66
C PRO A 71 -10.16 0.94 -23.02
N VAL A 72 -9.67 -0.04 -22.26
CA VAL A 72 -8.28 -0.05 -21.76
C VAL A 72 -7.29 -0.06 -22.92
N ASN A 73 -7.49 -0.96 -23.90
CA ASN A 73 -6.60 -1.06 -25.05
C ASN A 73 -6.71 0.14 -26.03
N GLU A 74 -7.82 0.86 -26.00
CA GLU A 74 -8.07 2.02 -26.85
C GLU A 74 -7.55 3.32 -26.25
N PHE A 75 -7.80 3.58 -24.95
CA PHE A 75 -7.59 4.89 -24.34
C PHE A 75 -6.43 4.97 -23.35
N PHE A 76 -5.83 3.85 -22.94
CA PHE A 76 -4.67 3.88 -22.04
C PHE A 76 -3.33 3.77 -22.77
N TYR A 77 -3.34 3.87 -24.07
CA TYR A 77 -2.14 3.87 -24.91
C TYR A 77 -2.03 5.14 -25.75
N ASP A 78 -0.81 5.48 -26.12
CA ASP A 78 -0.54 6.59 -27.03
C ASP A 78 -1.28 6.37 -28.36
N SER A 79 -1.96 7.40 -28.84
CA SER A 79 -2.79 7.30 -30.06
C SER A 79 -1.99 7.01 -31.33
N ILE A 80 -0.72 7.42 -31.36
CA ILE A 80 0.20 7.20 -32.48
C ILE A 80 1.02 5.93 -32.25
N LYS A 81 1.62 5.81 -31.05
CA LYS A 81 2.46 4.67 -30.65
C LYS A 81 1.66 3.68 -29.82
N LYS A 82 0.72 3.00 -30.44
CA LYS A 82 -0.30 2.14 -29.82
C LYS A 82 0.20 1.03 -28.85
N ASP A 83 1.51 0.86 -28.71
CA ASP A 83 2.11 -0.09 -27.79
C ASP A 83 2.73 0.59 -26.55
N ILE A 84 2.67 1.92 -26.46
CA ILE A 84 3.20 2.69 -25.32
C ILE A 84 2.05 3.10 -24.41
N PRO A 85 1.93 2.51 -23.19
CA PRO A 85 0.95 2.96 -22.23
C PRO A 85 1.23 4.39 -21.74
N ILE A 86 0.18 5.22 -21.72
CA ILE A 86 0.23 6.60 -21.23
C ILE A 86 -0.16 6.74 -19.76
N VAL A 87 -0.67 5.66 -19.15
CA VAL A 87 -0.99 5.62 -17.72
C VAL A 87 0.15 4.96 -16.94
N ASP A 88 0.36 5.38 -15.69
CA ASP A 88 1.35 4.84 -14.77
C ASP A 88 0.76 3.82 -13.79
N GLY A 89 -0.54 3.87 -13.59
CA GLY A 89 -1.32 2.92 -12.79
C GLY A 89 -2.78 2.95 -13.22
N VAL A 90 -3.54 1.94 -12.83
CA VAL A 90 -4.97 1.83 -13.13
C VAL A 90 -5.74 1.47 -11.85
N VAL A 91 -6.88 2.11 -11.66
CA VAL A 91 -7.86 1.77 -10.61
C VAL A 91 -9.19 1.43 -11.25
N SER A 92 -9.70 0.23 -10.99
CA SER A 92 -11.02 -0.18 -11.39
C SER A 92 -12.03 0.12 -10.27
N LEU A 93 -13.09 0.82 -10.61
CA LEU A 93 -14.22 1.16 -9.72
C LEU A 93 -15.48 0.37 -10.12
N THR A 94 -15.32 -0.70 -10.89
CA THR A 94 -16.45 -1.43 -11.47
C THR A 94 -17.03 -2.46 -10.53
N GLY A 95 -16.25 -2.97 -9.58
CA GLY A 95 -16.62 -4.10 -8.73
C GLY A 95 -16.72 -5.44 -9.46
N PHE A 96 -16.06 -5.58 -10.63
CA PHE A 96 -16.02 -6.79 -11.43
C PHE A 96 -14.62 -7.08 -11.95
N ALA A 97 -14.44 -8.31 -12.50
CA ALA A 97 -13.28 -8.65 -13.32
C ALA A 97 -13.14 -7.69 -14.50
N LEU A 98 -11.91 -7.56 -15.04
CA LEU A 98 -11.67 -6.69 -16.19
C LEU A 98 -12.47 -7.13 -17.44
N VAL A 99 -12.67 -8.43 -17.62
CA VAL A 99 -13.45 -9.00 -18.72
C VAL A 99 -14.47 -9.99 -18.17
N GLY A 100 -15.74 -9.62 -18.26
CA GLY A 100 -16.87 -10.42 -17.83
C GLY A 100 -17.51 -9.96 -16.54
N GLY A 101 -18.70 -10.47 -16.27
CA GLY A 101 -19.48 -10.21 -15.06
C GLY A 101 -19.58 -11.44 -14.17
N PRO A 102 -20.50 -11.44 -13.19
CA PRO A 102 -20.63 -12.54 -12.22
C PRO A 102 -20.89 -13.92 -12.85
N ALA A 103 -21.58 -13.95 -13.99
CA ALA A 103 -21.98 -15.21 -14.63
C ALA A 103 -20.93 -15.81 -15.59
N ARG A 104 -20.02 -14.99 -16.11
CA ARG A 104 -19.01 -15.44 -17.08
C ARG A 104 -17.82 -14.50 -17.08
N GLN A 105 -16.63 -15.02 -16.85
CA GLN A 105 -15.36 -14.32 -16.91
C GLN A 105 -14.52 -14.85 -18.08
N ASP A 106 -13.66 -13.99 -18.61
CA ASP A 106 -12.64 -14.35 -19.59
C ASP A 106 -11.26 -13.95 -19.04
N HIS A 107 -10.77 -14.75 -18.08
CA HIS A 107 -9.47 -14.53 -17.42
C HIS A 107 -8.30 -14.47 -18.39
N PRO A 108 -8.17 -15.38 -19.41
CA PRO A 108 -7.09 -15.29 -20.38
C PRO A 108 -7.03 -13.92 -21.06
N LYS A 109 -8.15 -13.39 -21.51
CA LYS A 109 -8.23 -12.09 -22.17
C LYS A 109 -7.90 -10.93 -21.22
N ALA A 110 -8.39 -10.99 -19.98
CA ALA A 110 -8.08 -10.01 -18.94
C ALA A 110 -6.57 -9.98 -18.63
N ILE A 111 -5.99 -11.14 -18.39
CA ILE A 111 -4.56 -11.32 -18.11
C ILE A 111 -3.70 -10.80 -19.27
N ASP A 112 -4.04 -11.14 -20.51
CA ASP A 112 -3.29 -10.68 -21.68
C ASP A 112 -3.34 -9.15 -21.82
N SER A 113 -4.51 -8.53 -21.59
CA SER A 113 -4.67 -7.07 -21.58
C SER A 113 -3.82 -6.42 -20.50
N LEU A 114 -3.87 -6.94 -19.26
CA LEU A 114 -3.09 -6.40 -18.13
C LEU A 114 -1.59 -6.63 -18.28
N LYS A 115 -1.16 -7.78 -18.80
CA LYS A 115 0.25 -8.04 -19.14
C LYS A 115 0.77 -7.09 -20.20
N LYS A 116 -0.01 -6.82 -21.26
CA LYS A 116 0.34 -5.84 -22.28
C LYS A 116 0.45 -4.44 -21.69
N LEU A 117 -0.50 -4.06 -20.82
CA LEU A 117 -0.48 -2.77 -20.14
C LEU A 117 0.72 -2.62 -19.20
N ASN A 118 1.10 -3.69 -18.49
CA ASN A 118 2.23 -3.73 -17.56
C ASN A 118 2.24 -2.55 -16.57
N ARG A 119 1.12 -2.33 -15.92
CA ARG A 119 0.90 -1.29 -14.89
C ARG A 119 0.22 -1.88 -13.67
N PRO A 120 0.43 -1.33 -12.47
CA PRO A 120 -0.37 -1.70 -11.30
C PRO A 120 -1.86 -1.55 -11.62
N TYR A 121 -2.64 -2.59 -11.32
CA TYR A 121 -4.09 -2.63 -11.50
C TYR A 121 -4.75 -2.85 -10.16
N MET A 122 -5.33 -1.80 -9.60
CA MET A 122 -5.98 -1.77 -8.28
C MET A 122 -7.49 -1.83 -8.43
N VAL A 123 -8.17 -2.30 -7.38
CA VAL A 123 -9.64 -2.33 -7.36
C VAL A 123 -10.18 -1.58 -6.15
N ALA A 124 -11.19 -0.75 -6.38
CA ALA A 124 -11.98 -0.14 -5.32
C ALA A 124 -13.44 -0.58 -5.49
N LEU A 125 -14.04 -1.01 -4.37
CA LEU A 125 -15.25 -1.80 -4.36
C LEU A 125 -16.44 -0.96 -3.92
N PRO A 126 -17.54 -0.90 -4.70
CA PRO A 126 -18.84 -0.51 -4.16
C PRO A 126 -19.42 -1.67 -3.35
N LEU A 127 -19.99 -1.41 -2.18
CA LEU A 127 -20.78 -2.38 -1.43
C LEU A 127 -22.09 -2.63 -2.18
N VAL A 128 -22.39 -3.91 -2.44
CA VAL A 128 -23.59 -4.34 -3.19
C VAL A 128 -24.52 -5.18 -2.34
N PHE A 129 -23.95 -5.99 -1.43
CA PHE A 129 -24.70 -6.95 -0.60
C PHE A 129 -24.88 -6.48 0.84
N GLN A 130 -24.32 -5.33 1.19
CA GLN A 130 -24.38 -4.70 2.50
C GLN A 130 -24.49 -3.20 2.31
N THR A 131 -25.09 -2.53 3.29
CA THR A 131 -24.97 -1.07 3.42
C THR A 131 -23.63 -0.69 4.03
N THR A 132 -23.31 0.59 4.08
CA THR A 132 -22.10 1.07 4.74
C THR A 132 -22.12 0.77 6.23
N GLN A 133 -23.26 0.95 6.89
CA GLN A 133 -23.44 0.70 8.31
C GLN A 133 -23.32 -0.81 8.62
N GLU A 134 -24.02 -1.67 7.88
CA GLU A 134 -23.91 -3.12 8.05
C GLU A 134 -22.46 -3.62 7.89
N TRP A 135 -21.71 -3.02 6.98
CA TRP A 135 -20.30 -3.37 6.79
C TRP A 135 -19.41 -2.88 7.94
N GLU A 136 -19.61 -1.65 8.43
CA GLU A 136 -18.82 -1.09 9.53
C GLU A 136 -19.07 -1.82 10.85
N GLU A 137 -20.30 -2.30 11.08
CA GLU A 137 -20.69 -3.05 12.28
C GLU A 137 -20.41 -4.56 12.17
N SER A 138 -20.01 -5.05 11.01
CA SER A 138 -19.81 -6.48 10.75
C SER A 138 -18.51 -7.02 11.34
N ASP A 139 -18.58 -7.95 12.27
CA ASP A 139 -17.42 -8.71 12.77
C ASP A 139 -16.74 -9.57 11.68
N LEU A 140 -17.46 -9.87 10.59
CA LEU A 140 -16.93 -10.64 9.45
C LEU A 140 -16.37 -9.75 8.33
N GLY A 141 -16.63 -8.44 8.38
CA GLY A 141 -16.27 -7.50 7.33
C GLY A 141 -17.16 -7.66 6.10
N LEU A 142 -16.58 -7.87 4.93
CA LEU A 142 -17.33 -8.01 3.67
C LEU A 142 -18.13 -9.30 3.59
N HIS A 143 -19.31 -9.19 2.98
CA HIS A 143 -20.14 -10.37 2.67
C HIS A 143 -19.35 -11.37 1.80
N PRO A 144 -19.37 -12.69 2.12
CA PRO A 144 -18.55 -13.70 1.41
C PRO A 144 -18.73 -13.71 -0.11
N VAL A 145 -19.97 -13.51 -0.60
CA VAL A 145 -20.24 -13.44 -2.05
C VAL A 145 -19.55 -12.23 -2.67
N GLN A 146 -19.47 -11.11 -1.96
CA GLN A 146 -18.80 -9.91 -2.42
C GLN A 146 -17.28 -10.10 -2.45
N VAL A 147 -16.72 -10.77 -1.44
CA VAL A 147 -15.29 -11.16 -1.45
C VAL A 147 -14.98 -12.00 -2.69
N ALA A 148 -15.81 -13.01 -2.99
CA ALA A 148 -15.61 -13.86 -4.16
C ALA A 148 -15.65 -13.06 -5.48
N LEU A 149 -16.69 -12.24 -5.67
CA LEU A 149 -16.95 -11.54 -6.94
C LEU A 149 -16.05 -10.33 -7.18
N GLN A 150 -15.77 -9.55 -6.13
CA GLN A 150 -15.12 -8.24 -6.26
C GLN A 150 -13.65 -8.25 -5.84
N ILE A 151 -13.19 -9.29 -5.16
CA ILE A 151 -11.80 -9.42 -4.75
C ILE A 151 -11.16 -10.63 -5.41
N ALA A 152 -11.62 -11.85 -5.08
CA ALA A 152 -10.95 -13.08 -5.52
C ALA A 152 -10.93 -13.22 -7.05
N ILE A 153 -12.02 -12.95 -7.74
CA ILE A 153 -12.09 -13.03 -9.20
C ILE A 153 -11.19 -11.98 -9.87
N PRO A 154 -11.19 -10.68 -9.51
CA PRO A 154 -10.22 -9.72 -10.03
C PRO A 154 -8.76 -10.04 -9.70
N GLU A 155 -8.47 -10.63 -8.53
CA GLU A 155 -7.10 -11.07 -8.18
C GLU A 155 -6.59 -12.16 -9.12
N LEU A 156 -7.45 -13.05 -9.63
CA LEU A 156 -7.07 -14.04 -10.65
C LEU A 156 -6.60 -13.38 -11.95
N ASP A 157 -7.07 -12.20 -12.26
CA ASP A 157 -6.63 -11.39 -13.40
C ASP A 157 -5.33 -10.61 -13.11
N GLY A 158 -4.97 -10.44 -11.85
CA GLY A 158 -3.81 -9.68 -11.39
C GLY A 158 -4.14 -8.37 -10.68
N ALA A 159 -5.37 -8.19 -10.20
CA ALA A 159 -5.75 -7.04 -9.39
C ALA A 159 -5.10 -7.09 -8.01
N ILE A 160 -4.77 -5.90 -7.49
CA ILE A 160 -4.14 -5.70 -6.18
C ILE A 160 -4.90 -4.63 -5.39
N GLU A 161 -4.60 -4.49 -4.11
CA GLU A 161 -5.05 -3.40 -3.23
C GLU A 161 -6.58 -3.23 -3.17
N PRO A 162 -7.36 -4.28 -2.86
CA PRO A 162 -8.81 -4.15 -2.76
C PRO A 162 -9.21 -3.22 -1.60
N ILE A 163 -10.01 -2.20 -1.90
CA ILE A 163 -10.48 -1.20 -0.92
C ILE A 163 -11.97 -0.98 -1.10
N VAL A 164 -12.74 -1.03 0.00
CA VAL A 164 -14.15 -0.60 0.00
C VAL A 164 -14.19 0.91 -0.21
N LEU A 165 -14.97 1.39 -1.17
CA LEU A 165 -15.03 2.79 -1.56
C LEU A 165 -16.33 3.48 -1.20
N SER A 166 -17.43 2.77 -1.40
CA SER A 166 -18.78 3.33 -1.28
C SER A 166 -19.80 2.23 -1.01
N GLY A 167 -20.98 2.62 -0.65
CA GLY A 167 -22.10 1.71 -0.47
C GLY A 167 -23.42 2.48 -0.53
N ARG A 168 -24.46 1.93 0.08
CA ARG A 168 -25.72 2.61 0.30
C ARG A 168 -25.87 2.95 1.76
N ASP A 169 -26.42 4.11 2.02
CA ASP A 169 -26.82 4.54 3.35
C ASP A 169 -28.13 3.88 3.74
N ASP A 170 -28.25 3.34 4.95
CA ASP A 170 -29.42 2.61 5.45
C ASP A 170 -30.70 3.48 5.48
N ALA A 171 -30.55 4.73 5.91
CA ALA A 171 -31.70 5.60 6.14
C ALA A 171 -32.29 6.14 4.83
N THR A 172 -31.43 6.40 3.84
CA THR A 172 -31.81 7.09 2.60
C THR A 172 -31.84 6.18 1.38
N GLY A 173 -31.16 5.03 1.43
CA GLY A 173 -30.95 4.13 0.29
C GLY A 173 -30.11 4.74 -0.83
N LYS A 174 -29.56 5.93 -0.64
CA LYS A 174 -28.72 6.64 -1.62
C LYS A 174 -27.28 6.15 -1.57
N ALA A 175 -26.55 6.36 -2.67
CA ALA A 175 -25.11 6.13 -2.69
C ALA A 175 -24.42 6.98 -1.63
N HIS A 176 -23.57 6.34 -0.85
CA HIS A 176 -22.74 6.95 0.19
C HIS A 176 -21.28 6.67 -0.10
N THR A 177 -20.49 7.72 -0.23
CA THR A 177 -19.05 7.63 -0.49
C THR A 177 -18.29 7.72 0.83
N LEU A 178 -17.38 6.77 1.06
CA LEU A 178 -16.53 6.74 2.24
C LEU A 178 -15.28 7.59 1.99
N GLN A 179 -15.26 8.83 2.49
CA GLN A 179 -14.20 9.79 2.17
C GLN A 179 -12.81 9.31 2.62
N ASP A 180 -12.69 8.73 3.79
CA ASP A 180 -11.44 8.15 4.28
C ASP A 180 -10.89 7.05 3.36
N ARG A 181 -11.76 6.32 2.67
CA ARG A 181 -11.39 5.31 1.69
C ARG A 181 -11.00 5.90 0.34
N VAL A 182 -11.66 6.99 -0.06
CA VAL A 182 -11.25 7.80 -1.23
C VAL A 182 -9.83 8.31 -1.03
N ASP A 183 -9.52 8.84 0.14
CA ASP A 183 -8.19 9.33 0.49
C ASP A 183 -7.13 8.23 0.39
N ILE A 184 -7.43 7.03 0.93
CA ILE A 184 -6.54 5.87 0.91
C ILE A 184 -6.30 5.39 -0.53
N ILE A 185 -7.34 5.22 -1.35
CA ILE A 185 -7.15 4.72 -2.72
C ILE A 185 -6.39 5.72 -3.58
N ALA A 186 -6.66 7.02 -3.43
CA ALA A 186 -5.93 8.07 -4.13
C ALA A 186 -4.44 8.08 -3.74
N GLU A 187 -4.13 8.02 -2.44
CA GLU A 187 -2.75 7.95 -1.96
C GLU A 187 -2.02 6.72 -2.50
N ARG A 188 -2.63 5.54 -2.42
CA ARG A 188 -2.03 4.28 -2.90
C ARG A 188 -1.82 4.30 -4.40
N ALA A 189 -2.82 4.73 -5.17
CA ALA A 189 -2.72 4.82 -6.62
C ALA A 189 -1.57 5.75 -7.06
N ILE A 190 -1.41 6.89 -6.40
CA ILE A 190 -0.32 7.82 -6.66
C ILE A 190 1.03 7.22 -6.27
N LYS A 191 1.14 6.59 -5.11
CA LYS A 191 2.39 5.93 -4.67
C LYS A 191 2.83 4.83 -5.64
N TRP A 192 1.93 3.94 -6.04
CA TRP A 192 2.20 2.90 -7.03
C TRP A 192 2.63 3.47 -8.38
N SER A 193 1.93 4.50 -8.87
CA SER A 193 2.24 5.17 -10.13
C SER A 193 3.59 5.89 -10.07
N THR A 194 3.87 6.60 -8.98
CA THR A 194 5.12 7.32 -8.75
C THR A 194 6.31 6.36 -8.64
N LEU A 195 6.13 5.19 -8.04
CA LEU A 195 7.19 4.19 -7.90
C LEU A 195 7.80 3.80 -9.26
N ARG A 196 7.01 3.80 -10.32
CA ARG A 196 7.48 3.48 -11.66
C ARG A 196 8.38 4.57 -12.26
N VAL A 197 8.01 5.84 -12.09
CA VAL A 197 8.73 6.97 -12.70
C VAL A 197 9.90 7.47 -11.85
N LYS A 198 9.88 7.19 -10.54
CA LYS A 198 10.95 7.55 -9.61
C LYS A 198 12.26 6.86 -9.97
N LYS A 199 13.37 7.60 -10.01
CA LYS A 199 14.70 7.03 -10.28
C LYS A 199 15.07 6.02 -9.19
N ARG A 200 15.85 5.00 -9.55
CA ARG A 200 16.29 3.96 -8.60
C ARG A 200 17.09 4.52 -7.44
N GLU A 201 17.94 5.49 -7.69
CA GLU A 201 18.77 6.17 -6.68
C GLU A 201 17.96 6.93 -5.63
N ASP A 202 16.73 7.38 -6.02
CA ASP A 202 15.84 8.17 -5.16
C ASP A 202 14.86 7.29 -4.37
N LYS A 203 14.72 6.00 -4.73
CA LYS A 203 13.80 5.09 -4.06
C LYS A 203 14.26 4.74 -2.66
N LYS A 204 13.37 4.90 -1.69
CA LYS A 204 13.59 4.50 -0.30
C LYS A 204 12.95 3.13 -0.05
N LEU A 205 13.70 2.21 0.50
CA LEU A 205 13.22 0.87 0.82
C LEU A 205 13.36 0.58 2.30
N ALA A 206 12.43 -0.21 2.83
CA ALA A 206 12.54 -0.81 4.14
C ALA A 206 12.60 -2.34 3.98
N ILE A 207 13.63 -2.96 4.54
CA ILE A 207 13.73 -4.41 4.67
C ILE A 207 13.44 -4.74 6.13
N THR A 208 12.31 -5.38 6.39
CA THR A 208 11.87 -5.76 7.72
C THR A 208 12.31 -7.18 7.99
N VAL A 209 13.18 -7.35 8.98
CA VAL A 209 13.68 -8.65 9.41
C VAL A 209 12.82 -9.18 10.54
N PHE A 210 12.31 -10.39 10.38
CA PHE A 210 11.48 -11.04 11.39
C PHE A 210 12.30 -11.46 12.61
N SER A 211 11.74 -11.28 13.80
CA SER A 211 12.34 -11.66 15.09
C SER A 211 11.35 -12.49 15.89
N PHE A 212 11.47 -13.81 15.80
CA PHE A 212 10.62 -14.74 16.54
C PHE A 212 11.38 -16.06 16.80
N PRO A 213 11.30 -16.64 18.02
CA PRO A 213 10.84 -16.05 19.28
C PRO A 213 11.58 -14.76 19.66
N PRO A 214 11.01 -13.93 20.56
CA PRO A 214 11.49 -12.59 20.84
C PRO A 214 12.78 -12.60 21.68
N ASP A 215 13.91 -12.81 21.04
CA ASP A 215 15.22 -12.59 21.63
C ASP A 215 16.24 -12.16 20.56
N LYS A 216 17.33 -11.53 21.01
CA LYS A 216 18.38 -11.01 20.13
C LYS A 216 19.02 -12.11 19.27
N GLY A 217 19.11 -13.34 19.76
CA GLY A 217 19.67 -14.49 19.04
C GLY A 217 18.80 -14.98 17.89
N ASN A 218 17.52 -14.64 17.91
CA ASN A 218 16.54 -15.11 16.93
C ASN A 218 16.25 -14.09 15.81
N VAL A 219 16.86 -12.90 15.84
CA VAL A 219 16.68 -11.91 14.78
C VAL A 219 17.19 -12.47 13.46
N GLY A 220 16.30 -12.52 12.48
CA GLY A 220 16.60 -13.05 11.14
C GLY A 220 16.75 -14.56 11.09
N THR A 221 16.18 -15.30 12.04
CA THR A 221 16.05 -16.75 11.93
C THR A 221 14.81 -17.12 11.16
N ALA A 222 14.97 -17.94 10.15
CA ALA A 222 13.87 -18.53 9.39
C ALA A 222 14.27 -19.95 8.96
N ALA A 223 13.31 -20.86 8.99
CA ALA A 223 13.57 -22.24 8.62
C ALA A 223 14.14 -22.33 7.19
N TYR A 224 15.31 -22.94 7.05
CA TYR A 224 16.00 -23.16 5.77
C TYR A 224 16.40 -21.89 4.99
N LEU A 225 16.31 -20.70 5.57
CA LEU A 225 16.67 -19.45 4.93
C LEU A 225 17.89 -18.80 5.63
N ASN A 226 18.96 -18.58 4.88
CA ASN A 226 20.05 -17.71 5.32
C ASN A 226 19.66 -16.25 5.13
N VAL A 227 18.95 -15.67 6.09
CA VAL A 227 18.35 -14.34 6.03
C VAL A 227 19.38 -13.27 5.71
N PHE A 228 20.41 -13.09 6.53
CA PHE A 228 21.42 -12.03 6.31
C PHE A 228 22.28 -12.28 5.07
N GLY A 229 22.55 -13.55 4.73
CA GLY A 229 23.22 -13.89 3.47
C GLY A 229 22.38 -13.52 2.24
N SER A 230 21.08 -13.71 2.32
CA SER A 230 20.16 -13.35 1.25
C SER A 230 19.97 -11.83 1.13
N ILE A 231 19.78 -11.13 2.25
CA ILE A 231 19.68 -9.66 2.28
C ILE A 231 20.98 -9.04 1.71
N PHE A 232 22.14 -9.56 2.09
CA PHE A 232 23.42 -9.07 1.57
C PHE A 232 23.52 -9.18 0.06
N ARG A 233 23.07 -10.31 -0.53
CA ARG A 233 23.02 -10.51 -1.99
C ARG A 233 22.04 -9.54 -2.65
N VAL A 234 20.85 -9.36 -2.06
CA VAL A 234 19.84 -8.39 -2.54
C VAL A 234 20.42 -6.98 -2.56
N LEU A 235 21.04 -6.52 -1.46
CA LEU A 235 21.64 -5.19 -1.39
C LEU A 235 22.77 -4.99 -2.41
N LYS A 236 23.61 -6.01 -2.59
CA LYS A 236 24.69 -5.97 -3.58
C LYS A 236 24.13 -5.83 -5.00
N GLU A 237 23.10 -6.61 -5.33
CA GLU A 237 22.49 -6.54 -6.65
C GLU A 237 21.73 -5.20 -6.84
N MET A 238 21.03 -4.72 -5.83
CA MET A 238 20.37 -3.41 -5.88
C MET A 238 21.39 -2.28 -6.13
N LYS A 239 22.53 -2.32 -5.44
CA LYS A 239 23.61 -1.35 -5.66
C LYS A 239 24.12 -1.39 -7.10
N ASN A 240 24.31 -2.60 -7.66
CA ASN A 240 24.71 -2.79 -9.06
C ASN A 240 23.65 -2.25 -10.04
N LYS A 241 22.38 -2.25 -9.65
CA LYS A 241 21.24 -1.73 -10.44
C LYS A 241 21.02 -0.22 -10.26
N GLY A 242 21.87 0.48 -9.49
CA GLY A 242 21.79 1.92 -9.33
C GLY A 242 20.91 2.42 -8.20
N TYR A 243 20.58 1.57 -7.21
CA TYR A 243 19.97 2.04 -5.97
C TYR A 243 21.06 2.67 -5.08
N LYS A 244 20.70 3.72 -4.32
CA LYS A 244 21.61 4.38 -3.40
C LYS A 244 21.77 3.55 -2.13
N ILE A 245 22.87 2.81 -2.06
CA ILE A 245 23.25 2.00 -0.90
C ILE A 245 24.62 2.41 -0.43
N ASP A 246 24.69 3.05 0.74
CA ASP A 246 25.91 3.57 1.35
C ASP A 246 26.34 2.68 2.51
N GLY A 247 27.65 2.55 2.72
CA GLY A 247 28.20 1.83 3.86
C GLY A 247 27.91 0.32 3.88
N LEU A 248 27.60 -0.28 2.70
CA LEU A 248 27.41 -1.72 2.61
C LEU A 248 28.71 -2.44 3.02
N PRO A 249 28.66 -3.34 4.02
CA PRO A 249 29.82 -4.08 4.48
C PRO A 249 30.33 -5.09 3.44
N SER A 250 31.49 -5.68 3.70
CA SER A 250 32.12 -6.64 2.78
C SER A 250 31.52 -8.03 2.85
N THR A 251 30.93 -8.39 4.00
CA THR A 251 30.38 -9.71 4.27
C THR A 251 28.97 -9.66 4.87
N SER A 252 28.22 -10.76 4.72
CA SER A 252 26.89 -10.90 5.36
C SER A 252 26.97 -10.95 6.89
N LYS A 253 28.08 -11.43 7.46
CA LYS A 253 28.32 -11.42 8.91
C LYS A 253 28.45 -10.01 9.44
N GLU A 254 29.26 -9.18 8.79
CA GLU A 254 29.40 -7.76 9.14
C GLU A 254 28.06 -7.00 8.96
N LEU A 255 27.25 -7.37 7.96
CA LEU A 255 25.93 -6.81 7.78
C LEU A 255 25.03 -7.12 8.98
N MET A 256 25.00 -8.39 9.41
CA MET A 256 24.27 -8.83 10.59
C MET A 256 24.71 -8.06 11.84
N GLU A 257 26.02 -7.99 12.08
CA GLU A 257 26.61 -7.27 13.22
C GLU A 257 26.21 -5.79 13.22
N LYS A 258 26.26 -5.11 12.06
CA LYS A 258 25.85 -3.71 11.93
C LYS A 258 24.36 -3.46 12.14
N VAL A 259 23.51 -4.41 11.83
CA VAL A 259 22.04 -4.29 12.01
C VAL A 259 21.64 -4.60 13.46
N ILE A 260 22.22 -5.67 14.04
CA ILE A 260 21.82 -6.20 15.34
C ILE A 260 22.58 -5.54 16.49
N ASN A 261 23.90 -5.31 16.33
CA ASN A 261 24.73 -4.85 17.43
C ASN A 261 24.88 -3.33 17.41
N ASN A 262 24.60 -2.72 18.54
CA ASN A 262 25.00 -1.34 18.80
C ASN A 262 26.49 -1.32 19.17
N ALA A 263 27.29 -0.41 18.59
CA ALA A 263 28.69 -0.23 18.96
C ALA A 263 28.87 0.15 20.45
N GLU A 264 27.88 0.85 21.01
CA GLU A 264 27.83 1.19 22.44
C GLU A 264 27.37 0.00 23.34
N ALA A 265 26.69 -1.00 22.76
CA ALA A 265 26.23 -2.21 23.45
C ALA A 265 27.37 -3.22 23.69
N MET A 266 28.56 -3.02 23.16
CA MET A 266 29.76 -3.81 23.49
C MET A 266 30.17 -3.64 24.97
N GLU A 267 29.63 -2.65 25.66
CA GLU A 267 29.83 -2.43 27.11
C GLU A 267 28.74 -3.03 28.00
N GLY A 268 27.93 -3.96 27.47
CA GLY A 268 27.01 -4.78 28.31
C GLY A 268 25.52 -4.44 28.21
N SER A 269 25.09 -3.57 27.29
CA SER A 269 23.67 -3.36 27.01
C SER A 269 23.11 -4.44 26.08
N PRO A 270 21.97 -5.08 26.39
CA PRO A 270 21.31 -6.04 25.50
C PRO A 270 20.59 -5.37 24.33
N GLU A 271 20.67 -4.06 24.18
CA GLU A 271 19.89 -3.32 23.20
C GLU A 271 20.39 -3.53 21.76
N LEU A 272 19.42 -3.68 20.84
CA LEU A 272 19.67 -3.66 19.41
C LEU A 272 20.07 -2.27 18.95
N ASN A 273 20.65 -2.17 17.75
CA ASN A 273 20.99 -0.89 17.15
C ASN A 273 19.75 -0.03 16.91
N ILE A 274 19.70 1.16 17.50
CA ILE A 274 18.56 2.09 17.41
C ILE A 274 18.76 2.98 16.19
N ALA A 275 17.85 2.87 15.22
CA ALA A 275 17.83 3.70 14.03
C ALA A 275 17.10 5.04 14.27
N HIS A 276 16.08 5.04 15.12
CA HIS A 276 15.30 6.23 15.44
C HIS A 276 14.68 6.13 16.85
N LYS A 277 14.71 7.24 17.57
CA LYS A 277 13.98 7.43 18.83
C LYS A 277 12.76 8.29 18.57
N MET A 278 11.59 7.68 18.57
CA MET A 278 10.32 8.36 18.32
C MET A 278 9.75 8.90 19.63
N SER A 279 9.63 10.20 19.78
CA SER A 279 8.97 10.79 20.95
C SER A 279 7.48 10.42 20.97
N VAL A 280 6.87 10.40 22.18
CA VAL A 280 5.42 10.16 22.32
C VAL A 280 4.63 11.15 21.47
N LYS A 281 5.01 12.42 21.45
CA LYS A 281 4.34 13.45 20.65
C LYS A 281 4.40 13.11 19.15
N GLU A 282 5.55 12.76 18.62
CA GLU A 282 5.73 12.38 17.21
C GLU A 282 4.92 11.10 16.88
N TYR A 283 4.90 10.14 17.81
CA TYR A 283 4.12 8.92 17.67
C TYR A 283 2.61 9.20 17.58
N GLU A 284 2.06 9.99 18.49
CA GLU A 284 0.64 10.35 18.51
C GLU A 284 0.24 11.16 17.28
N GLU A 285 1.11 12.08 16.82
CA GLU A 285 0.88 12.89 15.62
C GLU A 285 0.74 12.02 14.36
N PHE A 286 1.61 11.01 14.19
CA PHE A 286 1.64 10.17 12.99
C PHE A 286 0.87 8.85 13.12
N THR A 287 0.31 8.54 14.29
CA THR A 287 -0.44 7.31 14.57
C THR A 287 -1.84 7.66 15.12
N PRO A 288 -2.78 8.08 14.27
CA PRO A 288 -4.09 8.60 14.72
C PRO A 288 -4.94 7.59 15.48
N TYR A 289 -4.62 6.30 15.37
CA TYR A 289 -5.28 5.21 16.12
C TYR A 289 -4.56 4.83 17.42
N SER A 290 -3.53 5.55 17.84
CA SER A 290 -2.74 5.23 19.05
C SER A 290 -3.59 5.13 20.31
N SER A 291 -4.62 5.97 20.44
CA SER A 291 -5.55 5.94 21.57
C SER A 291 -6.33 4.62 21.70
N ARG A 292 -6.61 3.92 20.60
CA ARG A 292 -7.28 2.62 20.62
C ARG A 292 -6.39 1.51 21.22
N LEU A 293 -5.07 1.69 21.21
CA LEU A 293 -4.12 0.74 21.76
C LEU A 293 -4.01 0.87 23.29
N GLU A 294 -4.40 2.02 23.84
CA GLU A 294 -4.30 2.30 25.28
C GLU A 294 -5.15 1.36 26.14
N GLU A 295 -6.28 0.88 25.60
CA GLU A 295 -7.14 -0.08 26.32
C GLU A 295 -6.40 -1.38 26.71
N ASN A 296 -5.49 -1.83 25.84
CA ASN A 296 -4.75 -3.07 26.04
C ASN A 296 -3.33 -2.85 26.62
N TRP A 297 -2.72 -1.70 26.33
CA TRP A 297 -1.30 -1.47 26.55
C TRP A 297 -0.98 -0.26 27.43
N GLY A 298 -2.02 0.47 27.91
CA GLY A 298 -1.83 1.72 28.65
C GLY A 298 -1.30 2.85 27.75
N LYS A 299 -0.94 3.96 28.38
CA LYS A 299 -0.43 5.13 27.63
C LYS A 299 0.94 4.88 27.00
N PRO A 300 1.20 5.48 25.81
CA PRO A 300 2.52 5.44 25.22
C PRO A 300 3.56 6.17 26.12
N PRO A 301 4.86 5.78 26.07
CA PRO A 301 5.43 4.82 25.16
C PRO A 301 5.25 3.35 25.62
N GLY A 302 4.73 3.07 26.82
CA GLY A 302 4.65 1.74 27.40
C GLY A 302 6.04 1.16 27.74
N ASN A 303 6.10 -0.16 27.96
CA ASN A 303 7.32 -0.84 28.39
C ASN A 303 8.02 -1.64 27.27
N LEU A 304 7.36 -1.85 26.12
CA LEU A 304 7.91 -2.64 25.02
C LEU A 304 8.50 -1.74 23.94
N ASN A 305 9.74 -2.03 23.54
CA ASN A 305 10.49 -1.21 22.57
C ASN A 305 10.53 0.28 22.98
N SER A 306 10.86 0.54 24.24
CA SER A 306 10.83 1.88 24.83
C SER A 306 11.98 2.08 25.82
N ASP A 307 12.46 3.30 25.93
CA ASP A 307 13.39 3.75 26.98
C ASP A 307 12.67 4.48 28.13
N GLY A 308 11.32 4.40 28.19
CA GLY A 308 10.46 5.06 29.16
C GLY A 308 10.07 6.49 28.77
N GLN A 309 10.70 7.09 27.76
CA GLN A 309 10.37 8.42 27.23
C GLN A 309 10.07 8.36 25.72
N ASN A 310 10.76 7.49 24.98
CA ASN A 310 10.64 7.34 23.54
C ASN A 310 10.35 5.90 23.16
N LEU A 311 9.73 5.70 22.03
CA LEU A 311 9.62 4.43 21.34
C LEU A 311 10.87 4.19 20.50
N LEU A 312 11.43 2.99 20.56
CA LEU A 312 12.72 2.64 19.96
C LEU A 312 12.51 1.86 18.66
N ILE A 313 12.99 2.41 17.55
CA ILE A 313 12.97 1.76 16.25
C ILE A 313 14.34 1.13 16.00
N TYR A 314 14.37 -0.20 16.03
CA TYR A 314 15.61 -0.95 15.86
C TYR A 314 15.93 -1.20 14.39
N GLY A 315 17.20 -1.03 14.03
CA GLY A 315 17.70 -1.26 12.69
C GLY A 315 18.85 -0.35 12.29
N LYS A 316 19.16 -0.34 11.00
CA LYS A 316 20.27 0.43 10.42
C LYS A 316 19.96 0.93 9.03
N HIS A 317 20.39 2.16 8.74
CA HIS A 317 20.34 2.74 7.40
C HIS A 317 21.59 2.43 6.59
N PHE A 318 21.38 2.11 5.33
CA PHE A 318 22.41 1.94 4.30
C PHE A 318 22.04 2.80 3.09
N GLY A 319 22.31 4.12 3.17
CA GLY A 319 21.82 5.08 2.18
C GLY A 319 20.29 5.15 2.18
N ASN A 320 19.66 4.86 1.05
CA ASN A 320 18.21 4.84 0.89
C ASN A 320 17.55 3.48 1.23
N VAL A 321 18.26 2.60 1.91
CA VAL A 321 17.71 1.35 2.42
C VAL A 321 17.78 1.32 3.94
N PHE A 322 16.63 1.15 4.58
CA PHE A 322 16.51 0.87 6.01
C PHE A 322 16.36 -0.64 6.20
N ILE A 323 17.19 -1.24 7.04
CA ILE A 323 17.00 -2.62 7.50
C ILE A 323 16.57 -2.53 8.95
N GLY A 324 15.28 -2.85 9.17
CA GLY A 324 14.65 -2.79 10.48
C GLY A 324 14.40 -4.17 11.07
N VAL A 325 14.46 -4.24 12.40
CA VAL A 325 14.06 -5.44 13.14
C VAL A 325 12.62 -5.26 13.56
N GLN A 326 11.74 -6.14 13.08
CA GLN A 326 10.33 -6.10 13.44
C GLN A 326 10.17 -6.32 14.93
N PRO A 327 9.44 -5.45 15.66
CA PRO A 327 9.08 -5.71 17.05
C PRO A 327 8.27 -7.01 17.20
N THR A 328 8.36 -7.63 18.34
CA THR A 328 7.54 -8.80 18.67
C THR A 328 6.07 -8.40 18.82
N PHE A 329 5.15 -9.37 18.71
CA PHE A 329 3.71 -9.06 18.81
C PHE A 329 3.25 -8.73 20.23
N GLY A 330 4.02 -9.06 21.27
CA GLY A 330 3.60 -8.86 22.65
C GLY A 330 4.63 -9.33 23.68
N TYR A 331 4.15 -9.70 24.85
CA TYR A 331 5.00 -10.09 25.97
C TYR A 331 5.80 -11.35 25.69
N GLU A 332 7.02 -11.39 26.23
CA GLU A 332 7.81 -12.62 26.34
C GLU A 332 7.00 -13.67 27.10
N GLY A 333 6.93 -14.88 26.57
CA GLY A 333 6.30 -16.03 27.21
C GLY A 333 5.12 -16.65 26.51
N ASP A 334 4.25 -15.89 25.84
CA ASP A 334 3.18 -16.46 25.01
C ASP A 334 2.88 -15.58 23.78
N PRO A 335 3.80 -15.53 22.81
CA PRO A 335 3.61 -14.72 21.59
C PRO A 335 2.48 -15.27 20.71
N MET A 336 2.12 -16.54 20.82
CA MET A 336 1.04 -17.16 20.05
C MET A 336 -0.34 -16.72 20.54
N ARG A 337 -0.49 -16.38 21.81
CA ARG A 337 -1.76 -15.90 22.38
C ARG A 337 -2.32 -14.70 21.61
N LEU A 338 -1.46 -13.76 21.22
CA LEU A 338 -1.88 -12.56 20.49
C LEU A 338 -2.29 -12.87 19.06
N LEU A 339 -1.67 -13.85 18.39
CA LEU A 339 -2.04 -14.26 17.04
C LEU A 339 -3.43 -14.89 16.96
N TYR A 340 -3.88 -15.54 18.04
CA TYR A 340 -5.20 -16.20 18.09
C TYR A 340 -6.27 -15.42 18.85
N SER A 341 -5.92 -14.31 19.49
CA SER A 341 -6.87 -13.48 20.22
C SER A 341 -7.67 -12.59 19.27
N ARG A 342 -8.99 -12.65 19.37
CA ARG A 342 -9.88 -11.75 18.61
C ARG A 342 -9.88 -10.30 19.11
N SER A 343 -9.46 -10.08 20.37
CA SER A 343 -9.46 -8.77 21.02
C SER A 343 -8.06 -8.17 21.22
N ALA A 344 -7.00 -8.84 20.75
CA ALA A 344 -5.65 -8.34 20.91
C ALA A 344 -5.32 -7.25 19.87
N SER A 345 -4.76 -6.15 20.37
CA SER A 345 -4.16 -5.11 19.55
C SER A 345 -2.63 -5.20 19.60
N PRO A 346 -1.91 -4.70 18.59
CA PRO A 346 -0.45 -4.55 18.67
C PRO A 346 -0.09 -3.55 19.77
N HIS A 347 1.08 -3.71 20.39
CA HIS A 347 1.58 -2.72 21.34
C HIS A 347 2.13 -1.47 20.67
N HIS A 348 2.34 -0.39 21.43
CA HIS A 348 2.80 0.89 20.89
C HIS A 348 4.11 0.81 20.09
N GLY A 349 5.08 0.02 20.56
CA GLY A 349 6.35 -0.18 19.85
C GLY A 349 6.20 -0.86 18.49
N PHE A 350 5.23 -1.78 18.35
CA PHE A 350 4.93 -2.41 17.07
C PHE A 350 4.27 -1.40 16.11
N ALA A 351 3.29 -0.65 16.58
CA ALA A 351 2.64 0.42 15.80
C ALA A 351 3.65 1.50 15.39
N ALA A 352 4.51 1.94 16.31
CA ALA A 352 5.55 2.93 16.05
C ALA A 352 6.55 2.51 14.97
N TYR A 353 6.91 1.21 14.92
CA TYR A 353 7.80 0.69 13.87
C TYR A 353 7.20 0.90 12.48
N TYR A 354 5.93 0.56 12.29
CA TYR A 354 5.27 0.73 10.99
C TYR A 354 4.96 2.19 10.68
N THR A 355 4.61 2.98 11.69
CA THR A 355 4.48 4.45 11.55
C THR A 355 5.80 5.07 11.09
N TYR A 356 6.93 4.65 11.67
CA TYR A 356 8.25 5.08 11.21
C TYR A 356 8.51 4.73 9.76
N VAL A 357 8.30 3.48 9.37
CA VAL A 357 8.54 3.01 7.99
C VAL A 357 7.68 3.79 6.99
N GLU A 358 6.41 4.02 7.31
CA GLU A 358 5.45 4.65 6.41
C GLU A 358 5.54 6.17 6.40
N LYS A 359 5.50 6.82 7.57
CA LYS A 359 5.31 8.28 7.69
C LYS A 359 6.61 9.05 7.83
N ILE A 360 7.61 8.51 8.52
CA ILE A 360 8.87 9.20 8.81
C ILE A 360 9.94 8.83 7.78
N TRP A 361 10.24 7.55 7.63
CA TRP A 361 11.15 7.07 6.59
C TRP A 361 10.56 7.25 5.19
N GLN A 362 9.26 7.12 5.05
CA GLN A 362 8.52 7.21 3.79
C GLN A 362 9.03 6.20 2.77
N ALA A 363 9.01 4.93 3.14
CA ALA A 363 9.43 3.85 2.27
C ALA A 363 8.55 3.78 1.01
N ASP A 364 9.18 3.71 -0.15
CA ASP A 364 8.50 3.46 -1.44
C ASP A 364 8.10 1.98 -1.58
N ALA A 365 8.83 1.09 -0.92
CA ALA A 365 8.54 -0.35 -0.87
C ALA A 365 9.04 -0.95 0.45
N VAL A 366 8.32 -1.95 0.93
CA VAL A 366 8.67 -2.75 2.11
C VAL A 366 8.87 -4.20 1.69
N LEU A 367 10.00 -4.78 2.10
CA LEU A 367 10.31 -6.20 1.91
C LEU A 367 10.38 -6.87 3.28
N HIS A 368 9.43 -7.76 3.56
CA HIS A 368 9.49 -8.63 4.72
C HIS A 368 10.42 -9.80 4.45
N PHE A 369 11.33 -10.07 5.39
CA PHE A 369 12.37 -11.07 5.25
C PHE A 369 12.45 -11.97 6.50
N GLY A 370 12.01 -13.24 6.31
CA GLY A 370 11.98 -14.21 7.40
C GLY A 370 10.85 -15.21 7.26
#